data_2e291e19d7ca4114cb618b6451273e1b
#
_entry.id   2e291e19d7ca4114cb618b6451273e1b
#
_cell.length_a   1.000
_cell.length_b   1.000
_cell.length_c   1.000
_cell.angle_alpha   90.00
_cell.angle_beta   90.00
_cell.angle_gamma   90.00
#
_symmetry.space_group_name_H-M   'P 1'
#
loop_
_entity.id
_entity.type
_entity.pdbx_description
1 polymer ?
#
loop_
_entity_poly.entity_id
_entity_poly.type
_entity_poly.pdbx_seq_one_letter_code
_entity_poly.pdbx_strand_id
1 'polypeptide(L)'
;MECFTAPIKHPQHDRVLSHKHGEKPEREIATELCVQLTSMSLDEVVLWEQLAKSKRAPLEPAWLGEVYSPSLSFDLRRALCEKLGMQAERGWPVIQDLLASHGVLPDLVMAAGLCPQSEARDWLLAQLEQTSDNEDANLIVVQALACWGAEVPESVVVNCLHHPGQLHRLAGLQLLSFRSHCLEDGELLQFCQEVLNDFRDPVVVAAIRVLQRRDGVLISEKLAELCRNGSLPVAEAAFRALGCIATPASQRCLLKLSQDLNDDSRRKMASTQLSQQFRQ
;
A
#
# COMPACT_ATOMS: atom_id res chain seq x y z
N MET A 1 18.48 -29.22 -22.33
CA MET A 1 17.01 -29.06 -22.18
C MET A 1 16.69 -27.65 -22.63
N GLU A 2 16.24 -27.57 -23.87
CA GLU A 2 16.01 -26.32 -24.59
C GLU A 2 14.60 -25.81 -24.28
N CYS A 3 14.50 -24.55 -23.81
CA CYS A 3 13.21 -23.87 -23.64
C CYS A 3 12.78 -23.28 -24.99
N PHE A 4 11.70 -23.79 -25.54
CA PHE A 4 11.02 -23.24 -26.70
C PHE A 4 10.23 -22.01 -26.31
N THR A 5 10.59 -20.84 -26.86
CA THR A 5 9.76 -19.64 -26.87
C THR A 5 9.01 -19.56 -28.20
N ALA A 6 7.69 -19.68 -28.16
CA ALA A 6 6.82 -19.44 -29.33
C ALA A 6 6.31 -17.99 -29.29
N PRO A 7 6.23 -17.30 -30.45
CA PRO A 7 5.73 -15.92 -30.50
C PRO A 7 4.19 -15.87 -30.52
N ILE A 8 3.62 -15.03 -29.65
CA ILE A 8 2.18 -14.74 -29.60
C ILE A 8 1.83 -13.81 -30.76
N LYS A 9 0.98 -14.28 -31.69
CA LYS A 9 0.39 -13.49 -32.74
C LYS A 9 -0.80 -12.69 -32.18
N HIS A 10 -0.75 -11.38 -32.29
CA HIS A 10 -1.92 -10.50 -32.09
C HIS A 10 -2.87 -10.57 -33.28
N PRO A 11 -4.17 -10.67 -33.09
CA PRO A 11 -5.14 -10.47 -34.15
C PRO A 11 -5.37 -8.96 -34.37
N GLN A 12 -5.12 -8.52 -35.60
CA GLN A 12 -5.59 -7.22 -36.09
C GLN A 12 -7.11 -7.26 -36.23
N HIS A 13 -7.79 -6.37 -35.51
CA HIS A 13 -9.18 -6.04 -35.81
C HIS A 13 -9.25 -4.55 -36.17
N ASP A 14 -9.28 -4.30 -37.48
CA ASP A 14 -9.78 -3.05 -38.05
C ASP A 14 -11.26 -2.88 -37.67
N ARG A 15 -11.53 -1.90 -36.83
CA ARG A 15 -12.86 -1.27 -36.77
C ARG A 15 -12.67 0.24 -36.76
N VAL A 16 -12.87 0.81 -37.92
CA VAL A 16 -13.17 2.21 -38.14
C VAL A 16 -14.47 2.55 -37.41
N LEU A 17 -14.37 3.24 -36.28
CA LEU A 17 -15.48 3.95 -35.65
C LEU A 17 -15.08 5.40 -35.48
N SER A 18 -15.67 6.22 -36.38
CA SER A 18 -15.66 7.67 -36.27
C SER A 18 -16.43 8.11 -35.04
N HIS A 19 -15.72 8.55 -34.00
CA HIS A 19 -16.31 9.29 -32.89
C HIS A 19 -15.72 10.68 -32.81
N LYS A 20 -16.51 11.65 -33.28
CA LYS A 20 -16.40 13.07 -32.92
C LYS A 20 -16.74 13.25 -31.45
N HIS A 21 -15.81 12.95 -30.52
CA HIS A 21 -15.92 13.30 -29.09
C HIS A 21 -14.54 13.24 -28.42
N GLY A 22 -13.55 14.02 -28.91
CA GLY A 22 -12.19 13.96 -28.41
C GLY A 22 -11.54 15.27 -27.99
N GLU A 23 -12.23 16.42 -28.05
CA GLU A 23 -11.56 17.70 -27.80
C GLU A 23 -11.74 18.27 -26.39
N LYS A 24 -12.64 17.73 -25.54
CA LYS A 24 -12.85 18.26 -24.19
C LYS A 24 -11.80 17.85 -23.15
N PRO A 25 -11.36 16.57 -23.06
CA PRO A 25 -10.43 16.18 -22.00
C PRO A 25 -9.02 16.77 -22.19
N GLU A 26 -8.52 16.93 -23.42
CA GLU A 26 -7.18 17.49 -23.65
C GLU A 26 -7.11 18.98 -23.31
N ARG A 27 -8.17 19.74 -23.56
CA ARG A 27 -8.23 21.16 -23.18
C ARG A 27 -8.36 21.38 -21.68
N GLU A 28 -9.11 20.54 -20.94
CA GLU A 28 -9.21 20.60 -19.50
C GLU A 28 -7.87 20.24 -18.83
N ILE A 29 -7.21 19.18 -19.26
CA ILE A 29 -5.89 18.78 -18.76
C ILE A 29 -4.83 19.84 -19.07
N ALA A 30 -4.84 20.42 -20.28
CA ALA A 30 -3.91 21.50 -20.62
C ALA A 30 -4.19 22.78 -19.80
N THR A 31 -5.43 23.05 -19.45
CA THR A 31 -5.80 24.21 -18.64
C THR A 31 -5.41 24.01 -17.19
N GLU A 32 -5.61 22.81 -16.60
CA GLU A 32 -5.14 22.46 -15.25
C GLU A 32 -3.61 22.48 -15.16
N LEU A 33 -2.90 21.94 -16.14
CA LEU A 33 -1.44 22.02 -16.22
C LEU A 33 -0.95 23.47 -16.34
N CYS A 34 -1.61 24.31 -17.14
CA CYS A 34 -1.29 25.73 -17.25
C CYS A 34 -1.53 26.48 -15.94
N VAL A 35 -2.61 26.19 -15.21
CA VAL A 35 -2.89 26.80 -13.90
C VAL A 35 -1.86 26.36 -12.86
N GLN A 36 -1.46 25.09 -12.84
CA GLN A 36 -0.39 24.61 -11.96
C GLN A 36 0.97 25.21 -12.30
N LEU A 37 1.31 25.34 -13.59
CA LEU A 37 2.56 25.96 -14.03
C LEU A 37 2.61 27.48 -13.76
N THR A 38 1.47 28.18 -13.77
CA THR A 38 1.40 29.63 -13.45
C THR A 38 1.47 29.91 -11.94
N SER A 39 1.22 28.91 -11.08
CA SER A 39 1.35 29.06 -9.62
C SER A 39 2.73 28.68 -9.07
N MET A 40 3.60 28.05 -9.87
CA MET A 40 4.95 27.65 -9.47
C MET A 40 5.93 28.81 -9.69
N SER A 41 6.88 28.98 -8.75
CA SER A 41 7.99 29.88 -8.94
C SER A 41 8.88 29.40 -10.11
N LEU A 42 9.56 30.33 -10.82
CA LEU A 42 10.50 29.99 -11.88
C LEU A 42 11.57 29.00 -11.39
N ASP A 43 11.98 29.10 -10.14
CA ASP A 43 12.98 28.23 -9.52
C ASP A 43 12.45 26.80 -9.36
N GLU A 44 11.18 26.60 -9.01
CA GLU A 44 10.58 25.27 -8.91
C GLU A 44 10.47 24.57 -10.26
N VAL A 45 10.17 25.28 -11.33
CA VAL A 45 10.13 24.72 -12.70
C VAL A 45 11.52 24.18 -13.08
N VAL A 46 12.59 24.93 -12.80
CA VAL A 46 13.95 24.48 -13.06
C VAL A 46 14.31 23.23 -12.26
N LEU A 47 13.91 23.17 -11.00
CA LEU A 47 14.15 22.00 -10.14
C LEU A 47 13.40 20.76 -10.66
N TRP A 48 12.13 20.92 -11.10
CA TRP A 48 11.38 19.84 -11.72
C TRP A 48 12.02 19.31 -13.00
N GLU A 49 12.55 20.21 -13.85
CA GLU A 49 13.28 19.80 -15.06
C GLU A 49 14.54 18.99 -14.72
N GLN A 50 15.28 19.40 -13.69
CA GLN A 50 16.47 18.68 -13.25
C GLN A 50 16.13 17.30 -12.69
N LEU A 51 15.07 17.20 -11.86
CA LEU A 51 14.55 15.93 -11.37
C LEU A 51 14.10 15.00 -12.52
N ALA A 52 13.43 15.55 -13.53
CA ALA A 52 13.00 14.79 -14.69
C ALA A 52 14.18 14.27 -15.53
N LYS A 53 15.24 15.06 -15.68
CA LYS A 53 16.48 14.66 -16.38
C LYS A 53 17.25 13.58 -15.63
N SER A 54 17.09 13.48 -14.30
CA SER A 54 17.79 12.51 -13.44
C SER A 54 17.35 11.05 -13.61
N LYS A 55 16.35 10.76 -14.45
CA LYS A 55 15.92 9.37 -14.72
C LYS A 55 17.06 8.45 -15.21
N ARG A 56 18.14 9.02 -15.75
CA ARG A 56 19.28 8.28 -16.33
C ARG A 56 20.56 8.33 -15.50
N ALA A 57 20.66 9.25 -14.54
CA ALA A 57 21.82 9.36 -13.65
C ALA A 57 21.33 9.83 -12.27
N PRO A 58 21.81 9.22 -11.17
CA PRO A 58 21.45 9.66 -9.82
C PRO A 58 21.97 11.09 -9.61
N LEU A 59 21.14 11.92 -8.97
CA LEU A 59 21.53 13.25 -8.53
C LEU A 59 22.45 13.14 -7.31
N GLU A 60 23.38 14.08 -7.16
CA GLU A 60 24.25 14.11 -5.99
C GLU A 60 23.46 14.45 -4.72
N PRO A 61 23.61 13.67 -3.61
CA PRO A 61 22.89 13.92 -2.37
C PRO A 61 23.10 15.33 -1.82
N ALA A 62 24.33 15.84 -1.88
CA ALA A 62 24.66 17.20 -1.44
C ALA A 62 23.82 18.25 -2.18
N TRP A 63 23.68 18.12 -3.51
CA TRP A 63 22.86 19.02 -4.30
C TRP A 63 21.37 18.91 -3.90
N LEU A 64 20.85 17.70 -3.65
CA LEU A 64 19.47 17.51 -3.19
C LEU A 64 19.23 18.21 -1.84
N GLY A 65 20.21 18.16 -0.93
CA GLY A 65 20.16 18.86 0.34
C GLY A 65 20.22 20.38 0.21
N GLU A 66 21.08 20.90 -0.67
CA GLU A 66 21.22 22.35 -0.90
C GLU A 66 19.96 22.99 -1.50
N VAL A 67 19.25 22.27 -2.40
CA VAL A 67 18.04 22.82 -3.04
C VAL A 67 16.78 22.59 -2.23
N TYR A 68 16.82 21.71 -1.22
CA TYR A 68 15.67 21.48 -0.35
C TYR A 68 15.37 22.71 0.51
N SER A 69 14.10 23.12 0.53
CA SER A 69 13.60 24.18 1.41
C SER A 69 12.17 23.89 1.83
N PRO A 70 11.79 24.13 3.10
CA PRO A 70 10.40 24.02 3.55
C PRO A 70 9.41 24.96 2.81
N SER A 71 9.93 26.00 2.13
CA SER A 71 9.14 26.95 1.35
C SER A 71 8.74 26.43 -0.04
N LEU A 72 9.36 25.35 -0.52
CA LEU A 72 8.98 24.71 -1.78
C LEU A 72 7.60 24.05 -1.68
N SER A 73 6.95 23.85 -2.83
CA SER A 73 5.70 23.11 -2.90
C SER A 73 5.86 21.72 -2.31
N PHE A 74 4.77 21.20 -1.72
CA PHE A 74 4.79 19.88 -1.08
C PHE A 74 5.24 18.76 -2.03
N ASP A 75 4.75 18.79 -3.27
CA ASP A 75 5.10 17.76 -4.28
C ASP A 75 6.57 17.79 -4.65
N LEU A 76 7.17 18.98 -4.76
CA LEU A 76 8.58 19.12 -5.06
C LEU A 76 9.47 18.65 -3.89
N ARG A 77 9.15 19.05 -2.66
CA ARG A 77 9.83 18.56 -1.46
C ARG A 77 9.78 17.04 -1.38
N ARG A 78 8.58 16.46 -1.58
CA ARG A 78 8.40 15.01 -1.60
C ARG A 78 9.27 14.34 -2.66
N ALA A 79 9.30 14.87 -3.89
CA ALA A 79 10.12 14.32 -4.98
C ALA A 79 11.63 14.40 -4.68
N LEU A 80 12.10 15.49 -4.07
CA LEU A 80 13.51 15.63 -3.61
C LEU A 80 13.82 14.59 -2.51
N CYS A 81 12.96 14.48 -1.52
CA CYS A 81 13.07 13.54 -0.40
C CYS A 81 13.05 12.07 -0.86
N GLU A 82 12.17 11.71 -1.81
CA GLU A 82 12.16 10.36 -2.41
C GLU A 82 13.48 10.04 -3.09
N LYS A 83 14.04 10.98 -3.88
CA LYS A 83 15.33 10.80 -4.52
C LYS A 83 16.48 10.66 -3.52
N LEU A 84 16.44 11.44 -2.44
CA LEU A 84 17.46 11.43 -1.40
C LEU A 84 17.42 10.12 -0.60
N GLY A 85 16.21 9.68 -0.16
CA GLY A 85 16.03 8.45 0.57
C GLY A 85 16.50 7.21 -0.20
N MET A 86 16.28 7.17 -1.51
CA MET A 86 16.72 6.06 -2.37
C MET A 86 18.25 5.97 -2.56
N GLN A 87 19.05 6.92 -2.03
CA GLN A 87 20.50 6.91 -2.16
C GLN A 87 21.26 6.20 -1.04
N ALA A 88 20.53 5.56 -0.13
CA ALA A 88 21.10 4.72 0.92
C ALA A 88 22.19 5.45 1.74
N GLU A 89 23.39 4.85 1.86
CA GLU A 89 24.54 5.38 2.61
C GLU A 89 24.91 6.82 2.27
N ARG A 90 24.73 7.20 1.01
CA ARG A 90 25.07 8.56 0.55
C ARG A 90 23.98 9.57 0.90
N GLY A 91 22.73 9.12 1.02
CA GLY A 91 21.58 9.97 1.31
C GLY A 91 21.40 10.22 2.80
N TRP A 92 21.68 9.24 3.65
CA TRP A 92 21.38 9.32 5.07
C TRP A 92 22.04 10.52 5.80
N PRO A 93 23.32 10.82 5.63
CA PRO A 93 23.94 12.00 6.26
C PRO A 93 23.23 13.30 5.89
N VAL A 94 22.84 13.47 4.63
CA VAL A 94 22.14 14.66 4.16
C VAL A 94 20.72 14.74 4.75
N ILE A 95 20.02 13.61 4.87
CA ILE A 95 18.73 13.56 5.56
C ILE A 95 18.87 13.99 7.02
N GLN A 96 19.91 13.53 7.72
CA GLN A 96 20.20 13.92 9.10
C GLN A 96 20.43 15.42 9.24
N ASP A 97 21.24 16.02 8.33
CA ASP A 97 21.50 17.45 8.31
C ASP A 97 20.23 18.27 8.05
N LEU A 98 19.34 17.80 7.16
CA LEU A 98 18.05 18.43 6.88
C LEU A 98 17.10 18.32 8.09
N LEU A 99 17.06 17.17 8.76
CA LEU A 99 16.28 16.97 9.98
C LEU A 99 16.78 17.88 11.12
N ALA A 100 18.08 18.04 11.25
CA ALA A 100 18.68 18.93 12.25
C ALA A 100 18.37 20.42 11.94
N SER A 101 18.34 20.79 10.68
CA SER A 101 18.14 22.18 10.25
C SER A 101 16.68 22.61 10.19
N HIS A 102 15.78 21.72 9.79
CA HIS A 102 14.37 22.02 9.51
C HIS A 102 13.39 21.30 10.43
N GLY A 103 13.87 20.41 11.30
CA GLY A 103 13.03 19.61 12.19
C GLY A 103 12.40 18.37 11.51
N VAL A 104 11.53 17.72 12.25
CA VAL A 104 10.89 16.45 11.84
C VAL A 104 9.70 16.76 10.92
N LEU A 105 9.98 17.06 9.65
CA LEU A 105 8.94 17.29 8.64
C LEU A 105 8.48 15.96 8.01
N PRO A 106 7.20 15.84 7.61
CA PRO A 106 6.64 14.61 7.06
C PRO A 106 7.40 14.03 5.85
N ASP A 107 7.84 14.90 4.95
CA ASP A 107 8.61 14.53 3.76
C ASP A 107 10.02 14.03 4.11
N LEU A 108 10.68 14.60 5.13
CA LEU A 108 11.97 14.12 5.64
C LEU A 108 11.83 12.78 6.39
N VAL A 109 10.75 12.59 7.14
CA VAL A 109 10.43 11.30 7.78
C VAL A 109 10.25 10.21 6.72
N MET A 110 9.53 10.51 5.63
CA MET A 110 9.38 9.58 4.51
C MET A 110 10.71 9.31 3.79
N ALA A 111 11.61 10.30 3.67
CA ALA A 111 12.96 10.08 3.14
C ALA A 111 13.76 9.10 4.01
N ALA A 112 13.67 9.21 5.34
CA ALA A 112 14.28 8.25 6.26
C ALA A 112 13.68 6.84 6.09
N GLY A 113 12.37 6.72 5.86
CA GLY A 113 11.70 5.44 5.57
C GLY A 113 12.19 4.78 4.29
N LEU A 114 12.49 5.57 3.26
CA LEU A 114 13.01 5.08 1.98
C LEU A 114 14.51 4.80 1.98
N CYS A 115 15.23 5.20 3.03
CA CYS A 115 16.67 5.06 3.14
C CYS A 115 17.02 3.68 3.78
N PRO A 116 17.55 2.70 3.02
CA PRO A 116 17.82 1.35 3.53
C PRO A 116 19.11 1.30 4.37
N GLN A 117 19.19 2.15 5.40
CA GLN A 117 20.28 2.20 6.38
C GLN A 117 19.74 1.89 7.78
N SER A 118 20.38 1.00 8.52
CA SER A 118 19.95 0.60 9.87
C SER A 118 19.77 1.81 10.79
N GLU A 119 20.64 2.80 10.67
CA GLU A 119 20.59 4.04 11.44
C GLU A 119 19.32 4.86 11.15
N ALA A 120 18.82 4.84 9.90
CA ALA A 120 17.58 5.51 9.53
C ALA A 120 16.37 4.81 10.16
N ARG A 121 16.36 3.47 10.15
CA ARG A 121 15.33 2.67 10.84
C ARG A 121 15.35 2.93 12.36
N ASP A 122 16.53 2.88 12.95
CA ASP A 122 16.69 3.06 14.40
C ASP A 122 16.27 4.48 14.82
N TRP A 123 16.56 5.48 13.98
CA TRP A 123 16.06 6.83 14.15
C TRP A 123 14.52 6.88 14.07
N LEU A 124 13.89 6.23 13.10
CA LEU A 124 12.43 6.16 12.99
C LEU A 124 11.81 5.49 14.23
N LEU A 125 12.39 4.41 14.72
CA LEU A 125 11.92 3.74 15.95
C LEU A 125 12.01 4.67 17.16
N ALA A 126 13.09 5.44 17.29
CA ALA A 126 13.22 6.45 18.35
C ALA A 126 12.20 7.59 18.19
N GLN A 127 11.89 8.02 16.96
CA GLN A 127 10.83 9.00 16.71
C GLN A 127 9.45 8.48 17.10
N LEU A 128 9.18 7.19 16.93
CA LEU A 128 7.91 6.59 17.30
C LEU A 128 7.63 6.73 18.81
N GLU A 129 8.66 6.58 19.65
CA GLU A 129 8.55 6.80 21.10
C GLU A 129 8.30 8.27 21.44
N GLN A 130 8.97 9.18 20.73
CA GLN A 130 8.84 10.64 20.98
C GLN A 130 7.49 11.20 20.49
N THR A 131 6.84 10.56 19.54
CA THR A 131 5.57 11.00 18.97
C THR A 131 4.36 10.30 19.57
N SER A 132 4.53 9.55 20.67
CA SER A 132 3.43 8.80 21.33
C SER A 132 2.20 9.64 21.65
N ASP A 133 2.39 10.90 22.02
CA ASP A 133 1.33 11.83 22.39
C ASP A 133 0.76 12.65 21.19
N ASN A 134 1.29 12.45 19.99
CA ASN A 134 0.86 13.12 18.76
C ASN A 134 0.49 12.11 17.69
N GLU A 135 -0.81 11.78 17.59
CA GLU A 135 -1.33 10.74 16.69
C GLU A 135 -0.95 10.96 15.22
N ASP A 136 -0.98 12.21 14.72
CA ASP A 136 -0.67 12.52 13.32
C ASP A 136 0.81 12.30 13.01
N ALA A 137 1.70 12.81 13.89
CA ALA A 137 3.14 12.61 13.75
C ALA A 137 3.52 11.14 13.89
N ASN A 138 2.91 10.42 14.84
CA ASN A 138 3.10 9.00 15.05
C ASN A 138 2.71 8.20 13.81
N LEU A 139 1.55 8.50 13.20
CA LEU A 139 1.09 7.84 11.98
C LEU A 139 2.09 8.01 10.82
N ILE A 140 2.66 9.21 10.65
CA ILE A 140 3.65 9.48 9.60
C ILE A 140 4.89 8.60 9.80
N VAL A 141 5.37 8.46 11.04
CA VAL A 141 6.51 7.60 11.37
C VAL A 141 6.18 6.12 11.10
N VAL A 142 5.00 5.64 11.49
CA VAL A 142 4.54 4.27 11.20
C VAL A 142 4.48 4.01 9.69
N GLN A 143 3.98 4.97 8.92
CA GLN A 143 3.93 4.87 7.46
C GLN A 143 5.33 4.82 6.83
N ALA A 144 6.28 5.60 7.34
CA ALA A 144 7.67 5.55 6.91
C ALA A 144 8.32 4.20 7.23
N LEU A 145 8.06 3.64 8.42
CA LEU A 145 8.51 2.30 8.82
C LEU A 145 7.95 1.20 7.92
N ALA A 146 6.80 1.40 7.26
CA ALA A 146 6.26 0.42 6.32
C ALA A 146 7.19 0.13 5.13
N CYS A 147 8.12 1.03 4.80
CA CYS A 147 9.15 0.80 3.80
C CYS A 147 10.17 -0.28 4.21
N TRP A 148 10.30 -0.56 5.51
CA TRP A 148 11.20 -1.58 6.08
C TRP A 148 10.59 -2.98 6.14
N GLY A 149 9.31 -3.10 5.85
CA GLY A 149 8.63 -4.39 5.72
C GLY A 149 8.73 -5.24 6.98
N ALA A 150 9.28 -6.46 6.86
CA ALA A 150 9.36 -7.43 7.95
C ALA A 150 10.42 -7.08 9.02
N GLU A 151 11.31 -6.12 8.77
CA GLU A 151 12.35 -5.70 9.73
C GLU A 151 11.80 -4.79 10.84
N VAL A 152 10.59 -4.30 10.73
CA VAL A 152 9.92 -3.52 11.78
C VAL A 152 9.63 -4.43 12.98
N PRO A 153 9.92 -4.01 14.22
CA PRO A 153 9.63 -4.81 15.41
C PRO A 153 8.15 -5.20 15.52
N GLU A 154 7.89 -6.41 16.01
CA GLU A 154 6.53 -6.93 16.18
C GLU A 154 5.69 -6.06 17.12
N SER A 155 6.30 -5.50 18.15
CA SER A 155 5.62 -4.59 19.08
C SER A 155 4.98 -3.39 18.39
N VAL A 156 5.62 -2.85 17.35
CA VAL A 156 5.08 -1.75 16.54
C VAL A 156 3.82 -2.21 15.79
N VAL A 157 3.86 -3.42 15.21
CA VAL A 157 2.70 -4.01 14.52
C VAL A 157 1.54 -4.19 15.50
N VAL A 158 1.80 -4.79 16.65
CA VAL A 158 0.80 -5.03 17.72
C VAL A 158 0.18 -3.70 18.18
N ASN A 159 1.00 -2.71 18.50
CA ASN A 159 0.52 -1.40 18.93
C ASN A 159 -0.38 -0.75 17.89
N CYS A 160 -0.03 -0.83 16.60
CA CYS A 160 -0.85 -0.29 15.52
C CYS A 160 -2.18 -1.04 15.38
N LEU A 161 -2.20 -2.38 15.48
CA LEU A 161 -3.43 -3.18 15.36
C LEU A 161 -4.41 -2.93 16.51
N HIS A 162 -3.92 -2.62 17.71
CA HIS A 162 -4.73 -2.31 18.90
C HIS A 162 -5.09 -0.82 19.00
N HIS A 163 -4.49 0.04 18.17
CA HIS A 163 -4.74 1.48 18.21
C HIS A 163 -6.20 1.82 17.91
N PRO A 164 -6.84 2.80 18.60
CA PRO A 164 -8.23 3.18 18.35
C PRO A 164 -8.45 3.80 16.95
N GLY A 165 -7.43 4.47 16.40
CA GLY A 165 -7.47 5.16 15.12
C GLY A 165 -7.48 4.19 13.92
N GLN A 166 -8.39 4.44 12.96
CA GLN A 166 -8.51 3.61 11.75
C GLN A 166 -7.21 3.55 10.95
N LEU A 167 -6.55 4.69 10.76
CA LEU A 167 -5.34 4.78 9.92
C LEU A 167 -4.16 4.01 10.52
N HIS A 168 -4.01 4.01 11.85
CA HIS A 168 -3.02 3.19 12.53
C HIS A 168 -3.29 1.70 12.35
N ARG A 169 -4.55 1.24 12.50
CA ARG A 169 -4.92 -0.17 12.24
C ARG A 169 -4.63 -0.59 10.80
N LEU A 170 -4.93 0.28 9.83
CA LEU A 170 -4.59 0.01 8.43
C LEU A 170 -3.08 -0.06 8.20
N ALA A 171 -2.30 0.82 8.81
CA ALA A 171 -0.84 0.78 8.76
C ALA A 171 -0.29 -0.48 9.45
N GLY A 172 -0.83 -0.88 10.60
CA GLY A 172 -0.51 -2.14 11.27
C GLY A 172 -0.78 -3.36 10.41
N LEU A 173 -1.91 -3.41 9.70
CA LEU A 173 -2.22 -4.47 8.75
C LEU A 173 -1.27 -4.49 7.54
N GLN A 174 -0.84 -3.32 7.06
CA GLN A 174 0.19 -3.24 6.03
C GLN A 174 1.52 -3.84 6.53
N LEU A 175 1.96 -3.47 7.73
CA LEU A 175 3.17 -4.03 8.37
C LEU A 175 3.04 -5.55 8.57
N LEU A 176 1.90 -6.02 9.09
CA LEU A 176 1.63 -7.44 9.28
C LEU A 176 1.71 -8.22 7.95
N SER A 177 1.28 -7.61 6.86
CA SER A 177 1.28 -8.25 5.54
C SER A 177 2.67 -8.66 5.05
N PHE A 178 3.74 -7.98 5.48
CA PHE A 178 5.13 -8.31 5.12
C PHE A 178 5.64 -9.56 5.83
N ARG A 179 5.13 -9.88 7.01
CA ARG A 179 5.54 -11.06 7.79
C ARG A 179 4.48 -12.17 7.81
N SER A 180 3.35 -11.97 7.17
CA SER A 180 2.25 -12.95 7.16
C SER A 180 2.67 -14.33 6.62
N HIS A 181 3.68 -14.39 5.75
CA HIS A 181 4.19 -15.65 5.18
C HIS A 181 5.07 -16.45 6.16
N CYS A 182 5.61 -15.82 7.20
CA CYS A 182 6.45 -16.48 8.22
C CYS A 182 5.66 -16.97 9.44
N LEU A 183 4.39 -16.53 9.59
CA LEU A 183 3.55 -16.88 10.73
C LEU A 183 2.78 -18.16 10.44
N GLU A 184 2.50 -18.95 11.47
CA GLU A 184 1.50 -20.02 11.39
C GLU A 184 0.10 -19.43 11.28
N ASP A 185 -0.86 -20.18 10.67
CA ASP A 185 -2.22 -19.69 10.45
C ASP A 185 -2.92 -19.26 11.75
N GLY A 186 -2.70 -20.01 12.83
CA GLY A 186 -3.26 -19.68 14.16
C GLY A 186 -2.70 -18.35 14.70
N GLU A 187 -1.41 -18.14 14.57
CA GLU A 187 -0.74 -16.91 15.01
C GLU A 187 -1.23 -15.72 14.19
N LEU A 188 -1.33 -15.86 12.85
CA LEU A 188 -1.84 -14.82 11.98
C LEU A 188 -3.29 -14.43 12.33
N LEU A 189 -4.13 -15.43 12.62
CA LEU A 189 -5.51 -15.19 13.07
C LEU A 189 -5.56 -14.49 14.42
N GLN A 190 -4.63 -14.80 15.34
CA GLN A 190 -4.52 -14.12 16.63
C GLN A 190 -4.17 -12.64 16.44
N PHE A 191 -3.18 -12.30 15.61
CA PHE A 191 -2.87 -10.91 15.26
C PHE A 191 -4.06 -10.16 14.66
N CYS A 192 -4.83 -10.84 13.82
CA CYS A 192 -5.98 -10.26 13.15
C CYS A 192 -7.26 -10.22 13.99
N GLN A 193 -7.30 -10.83 15.18
CA GLN A 193 -8.52 -11.05 15.95
C GLN A 193 -9.32 -9.76 16.21
N GLU A 194 -8.67 -8.70 16.69
CA GLU A 194 -9.35 -7.43 16.98
C GLU A 194 -9.78 -6.69 15.72
N VAL A 195 -8.92 -6.64 14.71
CA VAL A 195 -9.20 -5.94 13.46
C VAL A 195 -10.25 -6.65 12.60
N LEU A 196 -10.42 -7.97 12.74
CA LEU A 196 -11.52 -8.72 12.11
C LEU A 196 -12.88 -8.48 12.79
N ASN A 197 -12.88 -7.98 14.01
CA ASN A 197 -14.08 -7.60 14.77
C ASN A 197 -14.26 -6.07 14.84
N ASP A 198 -13.49 -5.29 14.06
CA ASP A 198 -13.65 -3.84 14.00
C ASP A 198 -15.01 -3.47 13.39
N PHE A 199 -15.64 -2.44 13.93
CA PHE A 199 -16.92 -1.92 13.41
C PHE A 199 -16.76 -1.18 12.07
N ARG A 200 -15.54 -0.87 11.66
CA ARG A 200 -15.21 -0.15 10.43
C ARG A 200 -14.85 -1.12 9.31
N ASP A 201 -15.73 -1.26 8.34
CA ASP A 201 -15.54 -2.15 7.17
C ASP A 201 -14.16 -2.04 6.49
N PRO A 202 -13.56 -0.84 6.28
CA PRO A 202 -12.24 -0.73 5.66
C PRO A 202 -11.14 -1.49 6.41
N VAL A 203 -11.19 -1.52 7.75
CA VAL A 203 -10.22 -2.25 8.59
C VAL A 203 -10.40 -3.76 8.41
N VAL A 204 -11.64 -4.25 8.50
CA VAL A 204 -11.94 -5.68 8.32
C VAL A 204 -11.56 -6.15 6.92
N VAL A 205 -11.89 -5.35 5.88
CA VAL A 205 -11.51 -5.66 4.49
C VAL A 205 -9.99 -5.70 4.32
N ALA A 206 -9.25 -4.81 4.98
CA ALA A 206 -7.78 -4.84 4.94
C ALA A 206 -7.22 -6.10 5.65
N ALA A 207 -7.81 -6.52 6.77
CA ALA A 207 -7.45 -7.77 7.45
C ALA A 207 -7.72 -8.99 6.57
N ILE A 208 -8.85 -9.05 5.87
CA ILE A 208 -9.17 -10.11 4.89
C ILE A 208 -8.09 -10.17 3.79
N ARG A 209 -7.57 -9.04 3.31
CA ARG A 209 -6.49 -9.01 2.31
C ARG A 209 -5.17 -9.58 2.84
N VAL A 210 -4.90 -9.46 4.13
CA VAL A 210 -3.75 -10.13 4.76
C VAL A 210 -3.98 -11.64 4.81
N LEU A 211 -5.17 -12.09 5.25
CA LEU A 211 -5.52 -13.50 5.34
C LEU A 211 -5.54 -14.21 3.99
N GLN A 212 -6.00 -13.55 2.92
CA GLN A 212 -6.09 -14.18 1.58
C GLN A 212 -4.73 -14.59 0.99
N ARG A 213 -3.61 -14.16 1.59
CA ARG A 213 -2.25 -14.58 1.19
C ARG A 213 -1.88 -15.96 1.75
N ARG A 214 -2.75 -16.57 2.51
CA ARG A 214 -2.56 -17.87 3.16
C ARG A 214 -3.62 -18.85 2.66
N ASP A 215 -3.24 -20.11 2.54
CA ASP A 215 -4.05 -21.19 1.97
C ASP A 215 -4.55 -22.22 2.99
N GLY A 216 -4.36 -21.95 4.27
CA GLY A 216 -4.70 -22.84 5.37
C GLY A 216 -6.19 -23.05 5.58
N VAL A 217 -6.51 -24.18 6.20
CA VAL A 217 -7.92 -24.54 6.52
C VAL A 217 -8.53 -23.54 7.48
N LEU A 218 -7.82 -23.15 8.55
CA LEU A 218 -8.29 -22.20 9.56
C LEU A 218 -8.62 -20.84 8.95
N ILE A 219 -7.78 -20.38 8.00
CA ILE A 219 -8.02 -19.14 7.26
C ILE A 219 -9.31 -19.24 6.43
N SER A 220 -9.48 -20.34 5.69
CA SER A 220 -10.68 -20.56 4.87
C SER A 220 -11.96 -20.61 5.73
N GLU A 221 -11.91 -21.22 6.90
CA GLU A 221 -13.03 -21.29 7.85
C GLU A 221 -13.36 -19.90 8.41
N LYS A 222 -12.36 -19.10 8.79
CA LYS A 222 -12.58 -17.73 9.26
C LYS A 222 -13.16 -16.83 8.18
N LEU A 223 -12.67 -16.93 6.95
CA LEU A 223 -13.25 -16.22 5.81
C LEU A 223 -14.69 -16.65 5.54
N ALA A 224 -15.00 -17.94 5.66
CA ALA A 224 -16.38 -18.44 5.53
C ALA A 224 -17.32 -17.92 6.63
N GLU A 225 -16.82 -17.71 7.85
CA GLU A 225 -17.57 -17.05 8.93
C GLU A 225 -17.88 -15.58 8.54
N LEU A 226 -16.90 -14.83 8.02
CA LEU A 226 -17.11 -13.45 7.56
C LEU A 226 -18.08 -13.36 6.36
N CYS A 227 -18.10 -14.36 5.47
CA CYS A 227 -19.11 -14.45 4.41
C CYS A 227 -20.53 -14.55 4.96
N ARG A 228 -20.74 -15.23 6.11
CA ARG A 228 -22.06 -15.38 6.73
C ARG A 228 -22.49 -14.15 7.50
N ASN A 229 -21.58 -13.62 8.32
CA ASN A 229 -21.92 -12.70 9.41
C ASN A 229 -21.46 -11.26 9.16
N GLY A 230 -20.55 -11.02 8.20
CA GLY A 230 -20.01 -9.68 7.91
C GLY A 230 -21.05 -8.76 7.24
N SER A 231 -20.79 -7.46 7.29
CA SER A 231 -21.50 -6.47 6.45
C SER A 231 -21.37 -6.84 4.95
N LEU A 232 -22.15 -6.22 4.09
CA LEU A 232 -22.07 -6.52 2.66
C LEU A 232 -20.67 -6.32 2.07
N PRO A 233 -19.94 -5.18 2.32
CA PRO A 233 -18.57 -5.00 1.84
C PRO A 233 -17.58 -6.05 2.39
N VAL A 234 -17.72 -6.43 3.66
CA VAL A 234 -16.90 -7.45 4.32
C VAL A 234 -17.15 -8.83 3.70
N ALA A 235 -18.42 -9.20 3.53
CA ALA A 235 -18.80 -10.48 2.92
C ALA A 235 -18.29 -10.59 1.47
N GLU A 236 -18.45 -9.54 0.66
CA GLU A 236 -17.91 -9.49 -0.71
C GLU A 236 -16.39 -9.68 -0.75
N ALA A 237 -15.66 -9.03 0.17
CA ALA A 237 -14.22 -9.18 0.27
C ALA A 237 -13.84 -10.62 0.67
N ALA A 238 -14.56 -11.22 1.63
CA ALA A 238 -14.32 -12.58 2.11
C ALA A 238 -14.63 -13.64 1.02
N PHE A 239 -15.72 -13.48 0.26
CA PHE A 239 -16.02 -14.36 -0.89
C PHE A 239 -14.92 -14.28 -1.95
N ARG A 240 -14.45 -13.08 -2.30
CA ARG A 240 -13.33 -12.90 -3.24
C ARG A 240 -12.04 -13.54 -2.71
N ALA A 241 -11.76 -13.38 -1.43
CA ALA A 241 -10.58 -13.99 -0.80
C ALA A 241 -10.62 -15.51 -0.89
N LEU A 242 -11.75 -16.17 -0.55
CA LEU A 242 -11.92 -17.62 -0.72
C LEU A 242 -11.78 -18.04 -2.18
N GLY A 243 -12.28 -17.22 -3.12
CA GLY A 243 -12.11 -17.45 -4.56
C GLY A 243 -10.66 -17.40 -5.00
N CYS A 244 -9.88 -16.44 -4.49
CA CYS A 244 -8.44 -16.27 -4.80
C CYS A 244 -7.57 -17.38 -4.19
N ILE A 245 -7.88 -17.85 -2.98
CA ILE A 245 -7.14 -18.93 -2.31
C ILE A 245 -7.20 -20.24 -3.13
N ALA A 246 -8.37 -20.58 -3.67
CA ALA A 246 -8.62 -21.68 -4.60
C ALA A 246 -8.10 -23.07 -4.16
N THR A 247 -7.95 -23.31 -2.86
CA THR A 247 -7.59 -24.62 -2.30
C THR A 247 -8.82 -25.53 -2.13
N PRO A 248 -8.64 -26.86 -1.97
CA PRO A 248 -9.76 -27.75 -1.64
C PRO A 248 -10.54 -27.33 -0.38
N ALA A 249 -9.89 -26.69 0.59
CA ALA A 249 -10.55 -26.17 1.79
C ALA A 249 -11.46 -24.99 1.47
N SER A 250 -10.94 -23.97 0.75
CA SER A 250 -11.72 -22.81 0.34
C SER A 250 -12.87 -23.19 -0.61
N GLN A 251 -12.66 -24.16 -1.51
CA GLN A 251 -13.68 -24.68 -2.41
C GLN A 251 -14.83 -25.35 -1.63
N ARG A 252 -14.50 -26.19 -0.63
CA ARG A 252 -15.52 -26.78 0.26
C ARG A 252 -16.30 -25.72 1.02
N CYS A 253 -15.63 -24.67 1.52
CA CYS A 253 -16.29 -23.54 2.17
C CYS A 253 -17.27 -22.84 1.21
N LEU A 254 -16.83 -22.50 -0.02
CA LEU A 254 -17.69 -21.87 -1.03
C LEU A 254 -18.88 -22.74 -1.42
N LEU A 255 -18.67 -24.05 -1.62
CA LEU A 255 -19.74 -24.99 -1.93
C LEU A 255 -20.79 -25.04 -0.81
N LYS A 256 -20.33 -25.17 0.44
CA LYS A 256 -21.22 -25.16 1.60
C LYS A 256 -22.00 -23.83 1.73
N LEU A 257 -21.33 -22.69 1.54
CA LEU A 257 -21.97 -21.37 1.56
C LEU A 257 -23.02 -21.23 0.44
N SER A 258 -22.77 -21.78 -0.75
CA SER A 258 -23.73 -21.73 -1.86
C SER A 258 -24.99 -22.56 -1.62
N GLN A 259 -24.95 -23.52 -0.70
CA GLN A 259 -26.08 -24.41 -0.34
C GLN A 259 -26.80 -23.94 0.91
N ASP A 260 -26.07 -23.54 1.95
CA ASP A 260 -26.62 -23.36 3.31
C ASP A 260 -27.10 -21.91 3.58
N LEU A 261 -26.69 -20.93 2.81
CA LEU A 261 -27.06 -19.52 3.07
C LEU A 261 -28.54 -19.27 2.69
N ASN A 262 -29.27 -18.58 3.57
CA ASN A 262 -30.64 -18.14 3.29
C ASN A 262 -30.70 -16.90 2.36
N ASP A 263 -29.63 -16.09 2.33
CA ASP A 263 -29.51 -14.89 1.51
C ASP A 263 -29.13 -15.26 0.07
N ASP A 264 -30.04 -15.02 -0.87
CA ASP A 264 -29.85 -15.31 -2.31
C ASP A 264 -28.67 -14.55 -2.92
N SER A 265 -28.43 -13.32 -2.48
CA SER A 265 -27.28 -12.52 -2.95
C SER A 265 -25.97 -13.15 -2.54
N ARG A 266 -25.84 -13.54 -1.27
CA ARG A 266 -24.63 -14.20 -0.76
C ARG A 266 -24.45 -15.60 -1.38
N ARG A 267 -25.51 -16.36 -1.58
CA ARG A 267 -25.45 -17.65 -2.31
C ARG A 267 -24.93 -17.47 -3.72
N LYS A 268 -25.41 -16.44 -4.43
CA LYS A 268 -24.93 -16.12 -5.79
C LYS A 268 -23.45 -15.72 -5.79
N MET A 269 -22.99 -14.95 -4.80
CA MET A 269 -21.56 -14.61 -4.66
C MET A 269 -20.72 -15.88 -4.48
N ALA A 270 -21.11 -16.79 -3.59
CA ALA A 270 -20.42 -18.07 -3.37
C ALA A 270 -20.33 -18.89 -4.67
N SER A 271 -21.46 -19.08 -5.35
CA SER A 271 -21.54 -19.81 -6.62
C SER A 271 -20.71 -19.19 -7.72
N THR A 272 -20.68 -17.85 -7.78
CA THR A 272 -19.85 -17.10 -8.77
C THR A 272 -18.37 -17.34 -8.52
N GLN A 273 -17.89 -17.20 -7.28
CA GLN A 273 -16.49 -17.45 -6.94
C GLN A 273 -16.09 -18.90 -7.19
N LEU A 274 -16.95 -19.85 -6.86
CA LEU A 274 -16.70 -21.27 -7.11
C LEU A 274 -16.61 -21.56 -8.63
N SER A 275 -17.54 -21.02 -9.42
CA SER A 275 -17.55 -21.22 -10.88
C SER A 275 -16.34 -20.62 -11.60
N GLN A 276 -15.80 -19.52 -11.08
CA GLN A 276 -14.60 -18.88 -11.64
C GLN A 276 -13.34 -19.77 -11.52
N GLN A 277 -13.24 -20.58 -10.47
CA GLN A 277 -12.12 -21.48 -10.25
C GLN A 277 -12.08 -22.65 -11.23
N PHE A 278 -13.19 -23.03 -11.85
CA PHE A 278 -13.30 -24.14 -12.79
C PHE A 278 -13.35 -23.70 -14.27
N ARG A 279 -13.19 -22.41 -14.55
CA ARG A 279 -13.18 -21.88 -15.92
C ARG A 279 -11.80 -21.77 -16.57
N GLN A 280 -10.78 -22.31 -15.89
CA GLN A 280 -9.39 -22.33 -16.44
C GLN A 280 -9.13 -23.57 -17.28
#